data_1aaee6dd248e4902392ebd82c438da1c
#
_entry.id   1aaee6dd248e4902392ebd82c438da1c
#
_cell.length_a   1.000
_cell.length_b   1.000
_cell.length_c   1.000
_cell.angle_alpha   90.00
_cell.angle_beta   90.00
_cell.angle_gamma   90.00
#
_symmetry.space_group_name_H-M   'P 1'
#
loop_
_entity.id
_entity.type
_entity.pdbx_description
1 polymer ?
#
loop_
_entity_poly.entity_id
_entity_poly.type
_entity_poly.pdbx_seq_one_letter_code
_entity_poly.pdbx_strand_id
1 'polypeptide(L)'
;MYPSQCGACGEPAVLIGFGQDGRRICGPCSGCKLDYRCAHCGKPGVRAHNQCSRCYTAELLQNALAGQDGEIPMQLQPLVNALVNANDPRSVAVWLGKSAAAELLTNLASTGKDISHEALDQPPPGRHVNYVREILVRTAILPPRNEYLERIEPWLDRHLTNYPPDHARLVRSYAIWYLLHRARRAKRPLGKAGAARIRFRVCVALEFLAWLETRGSTLTTMDQGDVDNWLADGTWRHREIRPFLHWTTQRRITHGTSAPAHRPSAPSVFIEEAAHLDQLHRCLNDDTIDIDLRAGGALILLYGINTSRVLALRQNQVHTKDGVTYLTLRDHDMALPPKLAELLAQLPRPTRRSTLPEPLTPDRLLFPGRTPDRPVDSGGFGKRLKRSGLTIRGGRNTGLIGLAAELPAAVLADLLAIDIVTATRWAGYAKRDWNDYLAARHADSAGKRQTL
;
A
#
# COMPACT_ATOMS: atom_id res chain seq x y z
N MET A 1 27.60 5.81 -21.83
CA MET A 1 28.68 6.34 -20.96
C MET A 1 28.14 7.54 -20.20
N TYR A 2 28.39 7.63 -18.91
CA TYR A 2 27.94 8.77 -18.10
C TYR A 2 29.06 9.81 -18.01
N PRO A 3 28.76 11.08 -18.13
CA PRO A 3 29.72 12.13 -17.87
C PRO A 3 30.08 12.14 -16.37
N SER A 4 31.36 12.30 -16.10
CA SER A 4 31.93 12.49 -14.77
C SER A 4 32.98 13.60 -14.84
N GLN A 5 33.37 14.19 -13.70
CA GLN A 5 34.40 15.22 -13.70
C GLN A 5 35.73 14.62 -14.14
N CYS A 6 36.37 15.28 -15.10
CA CYS A 6 37.70 14.93 -15.60
C CYS A 6 38.76 15.25 -14.55
N GLY A 7 39.62 14.30 -14.22
CA GLY A 7 40.71 14.50 -13.25
C GLY A 7 41.75 15.53 -13.69
N ALA A 8 41.85 15.84 -14.99
CA ALA A 8 42.83 16.81 -15.52
C ALA A 8 42.23 18.23 -15.71
N CYS A 9 41.06 18.36 -16.36
CA CYS A 9 40.48 19.67 -16.66
C CYS A 9 39.27 20.04 -15.78
N GLY A 10 38.77 19.16 -14.94
CA GLY A 10 37.60 19.40 -14.09
C GLY A 10 36.25 19.42 -14.80
N GLU A 11 36.22 19.42 -16.12
CA GLU A 11 34.98 19.50 -16.90
C GLU A 11 34.19 18.17 -16.86
N PRO A 12 32.86 18.25 -16.84
CA PRO A 12 32.03 17.07 -16.95
C PRO A 12 32.10 16.48 -18.37
N ALA A 13 32.69 15.29 -18.49
CA ALA A 13 32.91 14.63 -19.77
C ALA A 13 32.86 13.09 -19.65
N VAL A 14 32.82 12.41 -20.78
CA VAL A 14 33.02 10.96 -20.83
C VAL A 14 34.51 10.67 -20.59
N LEU A 15 34.79 9.91 -19.54
CA LEU A 15 36.17 9.58 -19.14
C LEU A 15 36.58 8.29 -19.83
N ILE A 16 37.62 8.37 -20.71
CA ILE A 16 38.05 7.30 -21.55
C ILE A 16 39.52 6.88 -21.34
N GLY A 17 40.30 7.68 -20.59
CA GLY A 17 41.69 7.45 -20.27
C GLY A 17 42.03 7.63 -18.82
N PHE A 18 43.31 7.45 -18.50
CA PHE A 18 43.92 7.72 -17.20
C PHE A 18 45.04 8.75 -17.34
N GLY A 19 45.11 9.72 -16.48
CA GLY A 19 46.22 10.65 -16.38
C GLY A 19 47.44 10.00 -15.72
N GLN A 20 48.55 10.72 -15.69
CA GLN A 20 49.78 10.25 -15.05
C GLN A 20 49.63 10.04 -13.52
N ASP A 21 48.66 10.70 -12.94
CA ASP A 21 48.26 10.59 -11.49
C ASP A 21 47.26 9.45 -11.23
N GLY A 22 46.95 8.61 -12.25
CA GLY A 22 45.99 7.51 -12.15
C GLY A 22 44.51 7.96 -12.13
N ARG A 23 44.19 9.25 -12.22
CA ARG A 23 42.82 9.73 -12.30
C ARG A 23 42.25 9.53 -13.69
N ARG A 24 40.96 9.29 -13.76
CA ARG A 24 40.26 9.16 -15.05
C ARG A 24 40.16 10.53 -15.74
N ILE A 25 40.47 10.61 -17.01
CA ILE A 25 40.50 11.81 -17.83
C ILE A 25 39.60 11.70 -19.08
N CYS A 26 39.16 12.84 -19.58
CA CYS A 26 38.33 12.95 -20.78
C CYS A 26 39.10 12.73 -22.07
N GLY A 27 38.39 12.59 -23.20
CA GLY A 27 38.99 12.38 -24.52
C GLY A 27 40.03 13.45 -24.89
N PRO A 28 39.70 14.73 -24.86
CA PRO A 28 40.67 15.80 -25.15
C PRO A 28 41.91 15.73 -24.28
N CYS A 29 41.78 15.51 -22.99
CA CYS A 29 42.93 15.39 -22.08
C CYS A 29 43.77 14.12 -22.29
N SER A 30 43.17 13.08 -22.85
CA SER A 30 43.90 11.84 -23.24
C SER A 30 44.43 11.86 -24.64
N GLY A 31 44.30 12.97 -25.39
CA GLY A 31 44.71 13.04 -26.81
C GLY A 31 43.74 12.35 -27.78
N CYS A 32 42.60 11.89 -27.34
CA CYS A 32 41.59 11.26 -28.17
C CYS A 32 40.78 12.30 -28.95
N LYS A 33 40.72 12.15 -30.26
CA LYS A 33 40.00 13.06 -31.17
C LYS A 33 38.49 12.74 -31.27
N LEU A 34 38.01 11.66 -30.65
CA LEU A 34 36.60 11.29 -30.70
C LEU A 34 35.77 12.25 -29.84
N ASP A 35 34.77 12.82 -30.45
CA ASP A 35 33.81 13.67 -29.75
C ASP A 35 32.69 12.80 -29.14
N TYR A 36 32.58 12.80 -27.81
CA TYR A 36 31.55 12.10 -27.04
C TYR A 36 30.42 13.04 -26.63
N ARG A 37 30.26 14.16 -27.32
CA ARG A 37 29.11 15.05 -27.15
C ARG A 37 27.93 14.55 -27.96
N CYS A 38 26.76 14.82 -27.44
CA CYS A 38 25.51 14.50 -28.13
C CYS A 38 25.38 15.35 -29.41
N ALA A 39 25.21 14.71 -30.55
CA ALA A 39 25.04 15.41 -31.84
C ALA A 39 23.81 16.31 -31.86
N HIS A 40 22.80 16.04 -31.03
CA HIS A 40 21.56 16.83 -30.99
C HIS A 40 21.62 18.02 -30.04
N CYS A 41 22.12 17.85 -28.78
CA CYS A 41 22.08 18.90 -27.74
C CYS A 41 23.47 19.37 -27.29
N GLY A 42 24.56 18.86 -27.83
CA GLY A 42 25.94 19.23 -27.49
C GLY A 42 26.41 18.81 -26.08
N LYS A 43 25.54 18.27 -25.23
CA LYS A 43 25.90 17.84 -23.87
C LYS A 43 26.84 16.62 -23.90
N PRO A 44 27.76 16.48 -22.92
CA PRO A 44 28.65 15.35 -22.86
C PRO A 44 27.89 14.06 -22.56
N GLY A 45 28.33 12.95 -23.16
CA GLY A 45 27.78 11.62 -23.01
C GLY A 45 26.90 11.17 -24.16
N VAL A 46 27.27 10.06 -24.78
CA VAL A 46 26.51 9.43 -25.87
C VAL A 46 26.08 8.02 -25.46
N ARG A 47 24.96 7.58 -25.98
CA ARG A 47 24.42 6.24 -25.77
C ARG A 47 24.24 5.45 -27.06
N ALA A 48 23.45 5.98 -27.99
CA ALA A 48 23.12 5.36 -29.26
C ALA A 48 23.04 6.46 -30.34
N HIS A 49 23.36 6.12 -31.57
CA HIS A 49 23.25 7.06 -32.70
C HIS A 49 23.89 8.43 -32.46
N ASN A 50 25.01 8.48 -31.73
CA ASN A 50 25.67 9.72 -31.30
C ASN A 50 24.80 10.66 -30.45
N GLN A 51 23.75 10.15 -29.82
CA GLN A 51 22.85 10.92 -28.97
C GLN A 51 23.03 10.58 -27.49
N CYS A 52 22.79 11.55 -26.62
CA CYS A 52 22.70 11.32 -25.18
C CYS A 52 21.38 10.57 -24.83
N SER A 53 21.32 10.01 -23.64
CA SER A 53 20.15 9.21 -23.22
C SER A 53 18.83 9.99 -23.28
N ARG A 54 18.87 11.33 -23.02
CA ARG A 54 17.67 12.18 -23.08
C ARG A 54 17.17 12.39 -24.50
N CYS A 55 18.07 12.78 -25.42
CA CYS A 55 17.71 13.01 -26.81
C CYS A 55 17.24 11.71 -27.48
N TYR A 56 17.92 10.59 -27.21
CA TYR A 56 17.47 9.29 -27.68
C TYR A 56 16.10 8.88 -27.13
N THR A 57 15.85 9.14 -25.85
CA THR A 57 14.52 8.87 -25.27
C THR A 57 13.44 9.78 -25.84
N ALA A 58 13.77 11.06 -26.12
CA ALA A 58 12.84 11.98 -26.74
C ALA A 58 12.44 11.53 -28.16
N GLU A 59 13.40 11.06 -28.96
CA GLU A 59 13.14 10.47 -30.28
C GLU A 59 12.26 9.21 -30.19
N LEU A 60 12.55 8.32 -29.26
CA LEU A 60 11.73 7.12 -29.05
C LEU A 60 10.29 7.47 -28.62
N LEU A 61 10.12 8.49 -27.79
CA LEU A 61 8.79 8.97 -27.38
C LEU A 61 8.05 9.61 -28.55
N GLN A 62 8.75 10.42 -29.40
CA GLN A 62 8.17 10.97 -30.61
C GLN A 62 7.64 9.85 -31.52
N ASN A 63 8.46 8.84 -31.79
CA ASN A 63 8.09 7.72 -32.65
C ASN A 63 6.94 6.86 -32.05
N ALA A 64 6.87 6.73 -30.72
CA ALA A 64 5.87 5.90 -30.05
C ALA A 64 4.54 6.61 -29.82
N LEU A 65 4.53 7.94 -29.65
CA LEU A 65 3.37 8.71 -29.22
C LEU A 65 2.87 9.70 -30.29
N ALA A 66 3.51 9.74 -31.44
CA ALA A 66 3.01 10.53 -32.56
C ALA A 66 1.63 10.05 -33.01
N GLY A 67 0.71 10.98 -33.22
CA GLY A 67 -0.57 10.73 -33.82
C GLY A 67 -0.48 10.47 -35.32
N GLN A 68 -1.63 10.40 -35.99
CA GLN A 68 -1.69 10.20 -37.46
C GLN A 68 -1.08 11.35 -38.26
N ASP A 69 -1.00 12.53 -37.66
CA ASP A 69 -0.38 13.74 -38.18
C ASP A 69 1.15 13.80 -38.00
N GLY A 70 1.73 12.82 -37.34
CA GLY A 70 3.14 12.76 -36.98
C GLY A 70 3.53 13.59 -35.77
N GLU A 71 2.59 14.29 -35.15
CA GLU A 71 2.82 15.10 -33.95
C GLU A 71 2.33 14.42 -32.68
N ILE A 72 2.99 14.69 -31.56
CA ILE A 72 2.53 14.18 -30.27
C ILE A 72 1.30 15.00 -29.83
N PRO A 73 0.17 14.33 -29.49
CA PRO A 73 -1.01 15.03 -29.00
C PRO A 73 -0.67 15.99 -27.85
N MET A 74 -1.18 17.23 -27.92
CA MET A 74 -0.91 18.27 -26.92
C MET A 74 -1.21 17.77 -25.48
N GLN A 75 -2.23 16.96 -25.32
CA GLN A 75 -2.59 16.36 -24.04
C GLN A 75 -1.45 15.50 -23.45
N LEU A 76 -0.60 14.88 -24.27
CA LEU A 76 0.52 14.03 -23.83
C LEU A 76 1.84 14.79 -23.59
N GLN A 77 1.92 16.06 -23.94
CA GLN A 77 3.14 16.86 -23.75
C GLN A 77 3.67 16.86 -22.30
N PRO A 78 2.82 17.01 -21.25
CA PRO A 78 3.30 16.91 -19.87
C PRO A 78 3.96 15.57 -19.55
N LEU A 79 3.42 14.46 -20.08
CA LEU A 79 4.00 13.14 -19.91
C LEU A 79 5.36 13.00 -20.60
N VAL A 80 5.45 13.44 -21.86
CA VAL A 80 6.70 13.41 -22.63
C VAL A 80 7.79 14.19 -21.91
N ASN A 81 7.47 15.42 -21.47
CA ASN A 81 8.40 16.25 -20.71
C ASN A 81 8.87 15.57 -19.41
N ALA A 82 7.95 14.93 -18.69
CA ALA A 82 8.28 14.21 -17.46
C ALA A 82 9.17 12.99 -17.73
N LEU A 83 8.92 12.23 -18.78
CA LEU A 83 9.68 11.03 -19.13
C LEU A 83 11.07 11.37 -19.70
N VAL A 84 11.20 12.39 -20.52
CA VAL A 84 12.51 12.87 -21.04
C VAL A 84 13.41 13.37 -19.91
N ASN A 85 12.80 14.06 -18.92
CA ASN A 85 13.51 14.59 -17.75
C ASN A 85 13.58 13.61 -16.56
N ALA A 86 13.19 12.35 -16.75
CA ALA A 86 13.31 11.33 -15.71
C ALA A 86 14.78 11.19 -15.24
N ASN A 87 14.95 10.81 -13.97
CA ASN A 87 16.29 10.63 -13.36
C ASN A 87 17.13 9.57 -14.09
N ASP A 88 16.47 8.57 -14.69
CA ASP A 88 17.12 7.59 -15.58
C ASP A 88 16.36 7.44 -16.91
N PRO A 89 16.67 8.28 -17.92
CA PRO A 89 16.05 8.20 -19.24
C PRO A 89 16.25 6.85 -19.94
N ARG A 90 17.27 6.08 -19.54
CA ARG A 90 17.50 4.72 -20.10
C ARG A 90 16.40 3.75 -19.71
N SER A 91 15.94 3.82 -18.47
CA SER A 91 14.85 2.95 -18.03
C SER A 91 13.55 3.25 -18.77
N VAL A 92 13.33 4.52 -19.16
CA VAL A 92 12.21 4.93 -20.02
C VAL A 92 12.34 4.28 -21.41
N ALA A 93 13.52 4.35 -22.04
CA ALA A 93 13.75 3.74 -23.34
C ALA A 93 13.53 2.21 -23.33
N VAL A 94 14.00 1.52 -22.29
CA VAL A 94 13.76 0.07 -22.10
C VAL A 94 12.27 -0.22 -21.87
N TRP A 95 11.60 0.62 -21.10
CA TRP A 95 10.17 0.51 -20.82
C TRP A 95 9.34 0.67 -22.09
N LEU A 96 9.65 1.64 -22.93
CA LEU A 96 8.97 1.86 -24.22
C LEU A 96 9.08 0.64 -25.15
N GLY A 97 10.23 -0.02 -25.18
CA GLY A 97 10.46 -1.14 -26.11
C GLY A 97 9.91 -2.50 -25.64
N LYS A 98 9.52 -2.67 -24.36
CA LYS A 98 9.22 -4.01 -23.80
C LYS A 98 7.95 -4.08 -22.95
N SER A 99 7.21 -3.00 -22.79
CA SER A 99 6.15 -2.92 -21.80
C SER A 99 4.76 -2.87 -22.45
N ALA A 100 3.86 -3.77 -22.06
CA ALA A 100 2.44 -3.71 -22.43
C ALA A 100 1.77 -2.37 -22.00
N ALA A 101 2.36 -1.66 -21.04
CA ALA A 101 1.89 -0.33 -20.65
C ALA A 101 2.29 0.75 -21.68
N ALA A 102 3.49 0.62 -22.27
CA ALA A 102 3.91 1.50 -23.35
C ALA A 102 3.07 1.25 -24.61
N GLU A 103 2.83 -0.01 -24.95
CA GLU A 103 1.97 -0.39 -26.07
C GLU A 103 0.55 0.16 -25.92
N LEU A 104 -0.05 0.04 -24.71
CA LEU A 104 -1.35 0.64 -24.42
C LEU A 104 -1.33 2.17 -24.61
N LEU A 105 -0.28 2.83 -24.16
CA LEU A 105 -0.15 4.29 -24.30
C LEU A 105 0.00 4.70 -25.76
N THR A 106 0.80 3.95 -26.55
CA THR A 106 0.95 4.15 -28.00
C THR A 106 -0.41 3.99 -28.70
N ASN A 107 -1.17 2.95 -28.36
CA ASN A 107 -2.49 2.73 -28.93
C ASN A 107 -3.47 3.86 -28.58
N LEU A 108 -3.41 4.39 -27.36
CA LEU A 108 -4.24 5.54 -26.96
C LEU A 108 -3.86 6.82 -27.75
N ALA A 109 -2.56 7.06 -27.94
CA ALA A 109 -2.06 8.21 -28.72
C ALA A 109 -2.50 8.14 -30.18
N SER A 110 -2.45 6.95 -30.80
CA SER A 110 -2.79 6.75 -32.21
C SER A 110 -4.29 6.88 -32.51
N THR A 111 -5.18 6.75 -31.52
CA THR A 111 -6.63 6.83 -31.73
C THR A 111 -7.14 8.25 -32.03
N GLY A 112 -6.35 9.28 -31.76
CA GLY A 112 -6.76 10.68 -31.90
C GLY A 112 -7.91 11.12 -31.00
N LYS A 113 -8.33 10.26 -30.03
CA LYS A 113 -9.38 10.55 -29.06
C LYS A 113 -8.77 11.10 -27.77
N ASP A 114 -9.56 11.90 -27.07
CA ASP A 114 -9.18 12.40 -25.75
C ASP A 114 -8.85 11.24 -24.80
N ILE A 115 -7.68 11.34 -24.19
CA ILE A 115 -7.25 10.37 -23.17
C ILE A 115 -8.04 10.65 -21.90
N SER A 116 -8.86 9.68 -21.51
CA SER A 116 -9.75 9.78 -20.35
C SER A 116 -9.70 8.52 -19.48
N HIS A 117 -10.30 8.59 -18.30
CA HIS A 117 -10.43 7.41 -17.45
C HIS A 117 -11.32 6.34 -18.10
N GLU A 118 -12.34 6.76 -18.84
CA GLU A 118 -13.28 5.90 -19.57
C GLU A 118 -12.56 5.14 -20.69
N ALA A 119 -11.66 5.80 -21.43
CA ALA A 119 -10.83 5.14 -22.44
C ALA A 119 -9.94 4.07 -21.83
N LEU A 120 -9.40 4.32 -20.62
CA LEU A 120 -8.61 3.35 -19.86
C LEU A 120 -9.44 2.27 -19.14
N ASP A 121 -10.76 2.39 -19.10
CA ASP A 121 -11.65 1.37 -18.54
C ASP A 121 -12.14 0.36 -19.62
N GLN A 122 -11.97 0.67 -20.92
CA GLN A 122 -12.32 -0.22 -22.03
C GLN A 122 -11.46 -1.50 -22.09
N PRO A 123 -10.12 -1.43 -21.99
CA PRO A 123 -9.29 -2.64 -21.97
C PRO A 123 -9.55 -3.50 -20.74
N PRO A 124 -9.31 -4.83 -20.83
CA PRO A 124 -9.39 -5.69 -19.66
C PRO A 124 -8.54 -5.17 -18.49
N PRO A 125 -9.08 -5.18 -17.26
CA PRO A 125 -8.36 -4.66 -16.10
C PRO A 125 -7.05 -5.41 -15.89
N GLY A 126 -5.93 -4.66 -15.87
CA GLY A 126 -4.60 -5.22 -15.77
C GLY A 126 -3.61 -4.29 -15.03
N ARG A 127 -2.43 -4.84 -14.74
CA ARG A 127 -1.34 -4.05 -14.11
C ARG A 127 -0.86 -2.93 -15.03
N HIS A 128 -0.82 -3.18 -16.33
CA HIS A 128 -0.41 -2.22 -17.35
C HIS A 128 -1.37 -1.03 -17.44
N VAL A 129 -2.69 -1.28 -17.43
CA VAL A 129 -3.72 -0.21 -17.41
C VAL A 129 -3.58 0.66 -16.17
N ASN A 130 -3.39 0.02 -15.00
CA ASN A 130 -3.19 0.74 -13.75
C ASN A 130 -1.94 1.61 -13.76
N TYR A 131 -0.87 1.11 -14.36
CA TYR A 131 0.39 1.83 -14.46
C TYR A 131 0.28 3.04 -15.40
N VAL A 132 -0.33 2.88 -16.59
CA VAL A 132 -0.60 3.98 -17.52
C VAL A 132 -1.46 5.05 -16.86
N ARG A 133 -2.55 4.64 -16.21
CA ARG A 133 -3.42 5.57 -15.49
C ARG A 133 -2.67 6.36 -14.42
N GLU A 134 -1.81 5.69 -13.66
CA GLU A 134 -1.03 6.35 -12.61
C GLU A 134 -0.03 7.36 -13.17
N ILE A 135 0.64 7.04 -14.28
CA ILE A 135 1.51 7.99 -14.98
C ILE A 135 0.72 9.21 -15.45
N LEU A 136 -0.43 9.01 -16.08
CA LEU A 136 -1.26 10.09 -16.60
C LEU A 136 -1.83 10.98 -15.48
N VAL A 137 -2.19 10.41 -14.35
CA VAL A 137 -2.60 11.19 -13.16
C VAL A 137 -1.42 11.97 -12.59
N ARG A 138 -0.22 11.39 -12.53
CA ARG A 138 0.99 12.07 -12.03
C ARG A 138 1.43 13.23 -12.88
N THR A 139 1.22 13.13 -14.18
CA THR A 139 1.53 14.21 -15.13
C THR A 139 0.37 15.19 -15.31
N ALA A 140 -0.64 15.14 -14.43
CA ALA A 140 -1.82 15.98 -14.43
C ALA A 140 -2.65 15.94 -15.74
N ILE A 141 -2.47 14.89 -16.55
CA ILE A 141 -3.28 14.65 -17.75
C ILE A 141 -4.66 14.13 -17.36
N LEU A 142 -4.72 13.28 -16.34
CA LEU A 142 -5.97 12.80 -15.77
C LEU A 142 -6.13 13.31 -14.33
N PRO A 143 -7.36 13.63 -13.90
CA PRO A 143 -7.63 13.96 -12.52
C PRO A 143 -7.43 12.74 -11.61
N PRO A 144 -7.03 12.92 -10.34
CA PRO A 144 -6.94 11.80 -9.40
C PRO A 144 -8.33 11.23 -9.10
N ARG A 145 -8.46 9.90 -9.11
CA ARG A 145 -9.69 9.21 -8.68
C ARG A 145 -9.39 8.02 -7.77
N ASN A 146 -10.38 7.59 -6.99
CA ASN A 146 -10.25 6.41 -6.15
C ASN A 146 -10.54 5.13 -6.95
N GLU A 147 -9.51 4.51 -7.49
CA GLU A 147 -9.59 3.29 -8.30
C GLU A 147 -10.31 2.12 -7.60
N TYR A 148 -10.19 2.02 -6.27
CA TYR A 148 -10.87 0.97 -5.53
C TYR A 148 -12.38 1.20 -5.46
N LEU A 149 -12.81 2.46 -5.44
CA LEU A 149 -14.21 2.85 -5.43
C LEU A 149 -14.83 2.69 -6.82
N GLU A 150 -14.18 3.24 -7.83
CA GLU A 150 -14.68 3.27 -9.21
C GLU A 150 -14.85 1.87 -9.82
N ARG A 151 -14.04 0.90 -9.38
CA ARG A 151 -14.13 -0.48 -9.86
C ARG A 151 -15.21 -1.33 -9.21
N ILE A 152 -15.93 -0.82 -8.23
CA ILE A 152 -17.00 -1.59 -7.58
C ILE A 152 -18.20 -1.71 -8.49
N GLU A 153 -18.67 -0.63 -9.10
CA GLU A 153 -19.87 -0.66 -9.97
C GLU A 153 -19.70 -1.54 -11.20
N PRO A 154 -18.62 -1.43 -12.01
CA PRO A 154 -18.40 -2.34 -13.13
C PRO A 154 -18.23 -3.81 -12.71
N TRP A 155 -17.66 -4.06 -11.52
CA TRP A 155 -17.64 -5.40 -10.97
C TRP A 155 -19.03 -5.89 -10.60
N LEU A 156 -19.84 -5.04 -9.96
CA LEU A 156 -21.19 -5.33 -9.53
C LEU A 156 -22.06 -5.69 -10.72
N ASP A 157 -22.00 -4.93 -11.82
CA ASP A 157 -22.75 -5.18 -13.04
C ASP A 157 -22.48 -6.57 -13.61
N ARG A 158 -21.19 -6.92 -13.75
CA ARG A 158 -20.79 -8.25 -14.23
C ARG A 158 -21.12 -9.37 -13.24
N HIS A 159 -21.03 -9.10 -11.94
CA HIS A 159 -21.27 -10.14 -10.93
C HIS A 159 -22.74 -10.50 -10.81
N LEU A 160 -23.63 -9.51 -10.90
CA LEU A 160 -25.05 -9.68 -10.72
C LEU A 160 -25.74 -10.36 -11.91
N THR A 161 -25.12 -10.43 -13.10
CA THR A 161 -25.71 -11.12 -14.27
C THR A 161 -25.96 -12.61 -14.04
N ASN A 162 -25.28 -13.21 -13.06
CA ASN A 162 -25.39 -14.64 -12.75
C ASN A 162 -26.48 -14.95 -11.70
N TYR A 163 -27.28 -13.96 -11.28
CA TYR A 163 -28.26 -14.12 -10.20
C TYR A 163 -29.66 -13.77 -10.67
N PRO A 164 -30.70 -14.27 -10.00
CA PRO A 164 -32.09 -13.93 -10.31
C PRO A 164 -32.31 -12.41 -10.37
N PRO A 165 -33.09 -11.88 -11.31
CA PRO A 165 -33.25 -10.43 -11.51
C PRO A 165 -33.70 -9.67 -10.26
N ASP A 166 -34.55 -10.27 -9.43
CA ASP A 166 -35.03 -9.63 -8.20
C ASP A 166 -33.94 -9.53 -7.14
N HIS A 167 -33.14 -10.59 -6.95
CA HIS A 167 -31.96 -10.57 -6.08
C HIS A 167 -30.93 -9.55 -6.57
N ALA A 168 -30.65 -9.58 -7.87
CA ALA A 168 -29.69 -8.66 -8.50
C ALA A 168 -30.11 -7.20 -8.29
N ARG A 169 -31.38 -6.86 -8.51
CA ARG A 169 -31.93 -5.51 -8.34
C ARG A 169 -31.84 -5.03 -6.88
N LEU A 170 -32.23 -5.90 -5.96
CA LEU A 170 -32.20 -5.60 -4.54
C LEU A 170 -30.78 -5.38 -4.03
N VAL A 171 -29.87 -6.32 -4.33
CA VAL A 171 -28.48 -6.26 -3.87
C VAL A 171 -27.73 -5.12 -4.55
N ARG A 172 -28.05 -4.78 -5.80
CA ARG A 172 -27.55 -3.58 -6.47
C ARG A 172 -27.93 -2.31 -5.69
N SER A 173 -29.18 -2.20 -5.29
CA SER A 173 -29.66 -1.06 -4.50
C SER A 173 -28.94 -0.96 -3.15
N TYR A 174 -28.75 -2.08 -2.46
CA TYR A 174 -27.96 -2.14 -1.22
C TYR A 174 -26.50 -1.71 -1.44
N ALA A 175 -25.87 -2.23 -2.50
CA ALA A 175 -24.46 -1.91 -2.79
C ALA A 175 -24.29 -0.43 -3.09
N ILE A 176 -25.10 0.17 -3.96
CA ILE A 176 -24.97 1.56 -4.40
C ILE A 176 -25.39 2.53 -3.30
N TRP A 177 -26.59 2.38 -2.77
CA TRP A 177 -27.18 3.38 -1.87
C TRP A 177 -26.75 3.25 -0.41
N TYR A 178 -26.23 2.10 -0.01
CA TYR A 178 -25.74 1.91 1.36
C TYR A 178 -24.23 1.75 1.44
N LEU A 179 -23.64 0.77 0.74
CA LEU A 179 -22.22 0.49 0.89
C LEU A 179 -21.35 1.55 0.21
N LEU A 180 -21.61 1.85 -1.08
CA LEU A 180 -20.81 2.82 -1.84
C LEU A 180 -21.09 4.26 -1.38
N HIS A 181 -22.33 4.59 -1.09
CA HIS A 181 -22.67 5.92 -0.54
C HIS A 181 -21.89 6.22 0.76
N ARG A 182 -21.80 5.25 1.67
CA ARG A 182 -20.99 5.38 2.90
C ARG A 182 -19.49 5.49 2.59
N ALA A 183 -18.99 4.71 1.63
CA ALA A 183 -17.60 4.74 1.23
C ALA A 183 -17.20 6.08 0.60
N ARG A 184 -18.08 6.69 -0.22
CA ARG A 184 -17.90 8.01 -0.82
C ARG A 184 -17.85 9.14 0.21
N ARG A 185 -18.62 9.03 1.29
CA ARG A 185 -18.66 10.02 2.38
C ARG A 185 -17.61 9.82 3.46
N ALA A 186 -16.84 8.75 3.39
CA ALA A 186 -15.80 8.48 4.37
C ALA A 186 -14.65 9.50 4.26
N LYS A 187 -14.17 10.01 5.40
CA LYS A 187 -13.02 10.94 5.45
C LYS A 187 -11.73 10.37 4.83
N ARG A 188 -11.59 9.05 4.80
CA ARG A 188 -10.45 8.37 4.20
C ARG A 188 -10.87 7.69 2.90
N PRO A 189 -10.08 7.79 1.83
CA PRO A 189 -10.38 7.12 0.58
C PRO A 189 -10.45 5.60 0.76
N LEU A 190 -11.34 4.95 0.00
CA LEU A 190 -11.51 3.50 0.04
C LEU A 190 -10.22 2.81 -0.40
N GLY A 191 -9.69 1.95 0.46
CA GLY A 191 -8.51 1.14 0.16
C GLY A 191 -8.89 -0.29 -0.30
N LYS A 192 -7.87 -1.09 -0.65
CA LYS A 192 -8.01 -2.48 -1.11
C LYS A 192 -8.86 -3.35 -0.18
N ALA A 193 -8.60 -3.29 1.13
CA ALA A 193 -9.35 -4.07 2.12
C ALA A 193 -10.82 -3.63 2.22
N GLY A 194 -11.07 -2.32 2.15
CA GLY A 194 -12.44 -1.77 2.15
C GLY A 194 -13.23 -2.21 0.92
N ALA A 195 -12.62 -2.14 -0.27
CA ALA A 195 -13.23 -2.60 -1.50
C ALA A 195 -13.52 -4.12 -1.49
N ALA A 196 -12.57 -4.91 -0.98
CA ALA A 196 -12.78 -6.35 -0.80
C ALA A 196 -13.94 -6.63 0.17
N ARG A 197 -14.06 -5.87 1.25
CA ARG A 197 -15.17 -6.02 2.22
C ARG A 197 -16.52 -5.65 1.61
N ILE A 198 -16.59 -4.61 0.78
CA ILE A 198 -17.83 -4.26 0.06
C ILE A 198 -18.26 -5.42 -0.83
N ARG A 199 -17.36 -5.96 -1.65
CA ARG A 199 -17.64 -7.11 -2.53
C ARG A 199 -18.09 -8.33 -1.72
N PHE A 200 -17.40 -8.58 -0.64
CA PHE A 200 -17.73 -9.68 0.26
C PHE A 200 -19.15 -9.58 0.84
N ARG A 201 -19.57 -8.38 1.29
CA ARG A 201 -20.92 -8.13 1.80
C ARG A 201 -22.00 -8.28 0.72
N VAL A 202 -21.68 -7.92 -0.51
CA VAL A 202 -22.56 -8.16 -1.66
C VAL A 202 -22.76 -9.67 -1.89
N CYS A 203 -21.67 -10.45 -1.89
CA CYS A 203 -21.74 -11.90 -2.03
C CYS A 203 -22.54 -12.55 -0.88
N VAL A 204 -22.30 -12.14 0.35
CA VAL A 204 -23.04 -12.68 1.52
C VAL A 204 -24.54 -12.35 1.43
N ALA A 205 -24.91 -11.16 0.95
CA ALA A 205 -26.31 -10.81 0.73
C ALA A 205 -26.97 -11.70 -0.33
N LEU A 206 -26.29 -11.98 -1.44
CA LEU A 206 -26.76 -12.88 -2.50
C LEU A 206 -26.88 -14.34 -1.99
N GLU A 207 -25.88 -14.82 -1.26
CA GLU A 207 -25.88 -16.13 -0.63
C GLU A 207 -27.07 -16.30 0.33
N PHE A 208 -27.36 -15.28 1.13
CA PHE A 208 -28.49 -15.27 2.06
C PHE A 208 -29.84 -15.32 1.35
N LEU A 209 -30.01 -14.54 0.28
CA LEU A 209 -31.24 -14.56 -0.53
C LEU A 209 -31.48 -15.93 -1.15
N ALA A 210 -30.45 -16.53 -1.74
CA ALA A 210 -30.55 -17.88 -2.30
C ALA A 210 -30.86 -18.93 -1.23
N TRP A 211 -30.26 -18.80 -0.04
CA TRP A 211 -30.54 -19.69 1.09
C TRP A 211 -32.00 -19.59 1.58
N LEU A 212 -32.57 -18.38 1.66
CA LEU A 212 -33.99 -18.20 1.99
C LEU A 212 -34.91 -18.90 0.97
N GLU A 213 -34.61 -18.79 -0.34
CA GLU A 213 -35.39 -19.48 -1.38
C GLU A 213 -35.38 -21.00 -1.22
N THR A 214 -34.21 -21.59 -0.87
CA THR A 214 -34.14 -23.05 -0.64
C THR A 214 -35.03 -23.52 0.52
N ARG A 215 -35.41 -22.59 1.42
CA ARG A 215 -36.29 -22.86 2.56
C ARG A 215 -37.74 -22.44 2.29
N GLY A 216 -38.06 -21.99 1.08
CA GLY A 216 -39.39 -21.49 0.71
C GLY A 216 -39.76 -20.15 1.37
N SER A 217 -38.74 -19.42 1.88
CA SER A 217 -38.90 -18.12 2.52
C SER A 217 -38.38 -16.97 1.65
N THR A 218 -38.84 -15.77 1.93
CA THR A 218 -38.41 -14.53 1.26
C THR A 218 -38.09 -13.47 2.29
N LEU A 219 -37.48 -12.35 1.88
CA LEU A 219 -37.22 -11.23 2.81
C LEU A 219 -38.47 -10.66 3.47
N THR A 220 -39.62 -10.76 2.81
CA THR A 220 -40.90 -10.25 3.35
C THR A 220 -41.60 -11.23 4.28
N THR A 221 -41.30 -12.52 4.14
CA THR A 221 -41.91 -13.58 4.96
C THR A 221 -40.99 -14.14 6.04
N MET A 222 -39.67 -13.88 5.93
CA MET A 222 -38.70 -14.38 6.90
C MET A 222 -38.95 -13.79 8.31
N ASP A 223 -38.61 -14.57 9.31
CA ASP A 223 -38.64 -14.19 10.73
C ASP A 223 -37.25 -14.16 11.34
N GLN A 224 -37.18 -13.91 12.67
CA GLN A 224 -35.90 -13.94 13.41
C GLN A 224 -35.29 -15.33 13.45
N GLY A 225 -36.10 -16.40 13.44
CA GLY A 225 -35.64 -17.79 13.41
C GLY A 225 -34.85 -18.10 12.14
N ASP A 226 -35.23 -17.55 10.98
CA ASP A 226 -34.46 -17.69 9.74
C ASP A 226 -33.07 -17.05 9.87
N VAL A 227 -32.99 -15.86 10.47
CA VAL A 227 -31.70 -15.19 10.72
C VAL A 227 -30.84 -15.98 11.69
N ASP A 228 -31.42 -16.50 12.74
CA ASP A 228 -30.70 -17.29 13.75
C ASP A 228 -30.21 -18.62 13.17
N ASN A 229 -31.00 -19.30 12.34
CA ASN A 229 -30.60 -20.48 11.61
C ASN A 229 -29.46 -20.19 10.62
N TRP A 230 -29.54 -19.10 9.83
CA TRP A 230 -28.45 -18.66 8.96
C TRP A 230 -27.15 -18.46 9.74
N LEU A 231 -27.23 -17.86 10.92
CA LEU A 231 -26.05 -17.59 11.74
C LEU A 231 -25.51 -18.85 12.44
N ALA A 232 -26.38 -19.80 12.80
CA ALA A 232 -26.01 -21.07 13.43
C ALA A 232 -25.34 -22.04 12.47
N ASP A 233 -25.87 -22.16 11.24
CA ASP A 233 -25.33 -23.04 10.20
C ASP A 233 -24.03 -22.49 9.59
N GLY A 234 -23.68 -21.25 9.91
CA GLY A 234 -22.67 -20.50 9.20
C GLY A 234 -21.38 -20.26 9.96
N THR A 235 -20.36 -19.96 9.16
CA THR A 235 -19.06 -19.48 9.61
C THR A 235 -19.12 -18.00 9.99
N TRP A 236 -18.00 -17.42 10.40
CA TRP A 236 -17.86 -15.98 10.62
C TRP A 236 -18.35 -15.13 9.42
N ARG A 237 -18.37 -15.67 8.21
CA ARG A 237 -18.89 -15.04 6.98
C ARG A 237 -20.33 -14.61 7.14
N HIS A 238 -21.19 -15.50 7.65
CA HIS A 238 -22.62 -15.28 7.74
C HIS A 238 -22.95 -14.08 8.64
N ARG A 239 -22.09 -13.73 9.59
CA ARG A 239 -22.24 -12.53 10.45
C ARG A 239 -22.12 -11.22 9.68
N GLU A 240 -21.47 -11.20 8.52
CA GLU A 240 -21.41 -10.00 7.66
C GLU A 240 -22.75 -9.70 6.94
N ILE A 241 -23.78 -10.50 7.15
CA ILE A 241 -25.17 -10.20 6.72
C ILE A 241 -25.78 -9.00 7.47
N ARG A 242 -25.33 -8.72 8.70
CA ARG A 242 -25.87 -7.67 9.56
C ARG A 242 -26.09 -6.32 8.89
N PRO A 243 -25.15 -5.76 8.10
CA PRO A 243 -25.37 -4.49 7.39
C PRO A 243 -26.48 -4.55 6.34
N PHE A 244 -26.69 -5.72 5.72
CA PHE A 244 -27.79 -5.94 4.78
C PHE A 244 -29.13 -5.96 5.49
N LEU A 245 -29.30 -6.74 6.55
CA LEU A 245 -30.49 -6.77 7.38
C LEU A 245 -30.85 -5.41 7.96
N HIS A 246 -29.84 -4.68 8.45
CA HIS A 246 -30.06 -3.32 8.92
C HIS A 246 -30.60 -2.39 7.82
N TRP A 247 -30.04 -2.49 6.60
CA TRP A 247 -30.50 -1.70 5.47
C TRP A 247 -31.90 -2.10 5.01
N THR A 248 -32.24 -3.40 4.96
CA THR A 248 -33.59 -3.88 4.59
C THR A 248 -34.65 -3.46 5.59
N THR A 249 -34.32 -3.50 6.90
CA THR A 249 -35.18 -3.01 7.97
C THR A 249 -35.41 -1.50 7.87
N GLN A 250 -34.36 -0.71 7.63
CA GLN A 250 -34.49 0.75 7.43
C GLN A 250 -35.36 1.08 6.19
N ARG A 251 -35.36 0.24 5.19
CA ARG A 251 -36.19 0.36 3.98
C ARG A 251 -37.59 -0.25 4.11
N ARG A 252 -37.91 -0.80 5.29
CA ARG A 252 -39.18 -1.49 5.56
C ARG A 252 -39.46 -2.67 4.64
N ILE A 253 -38.38 -3.31 4.12
CA ILE A 253 -38.47 -4.53 3.33
C ILE A 253 -38.60 -5.74 4.26
N THR A 254 -37.95 -5.70 5.41
CA THR A 254 -38.03 -6.72 6.46
C THR A 254 -38.57 -6.09 7.76
N HIS A 255 -39.22 -6.92 8.59
CA HIS A 255 -39.79 -6.48 9.87
C HIS A 255 -39.13 -7.22 11.04
N GLY A 256 -38.61 -6.45 12.01
CA GLY A 256 -38.18 -6.96 13.32
C GLY A 256 -36.98 -7.89 13.35
N THR A 257 -36.30 -8.11 12.21
CA THR A 257 -35.17 -9.03 12.14
C THR A 257 -33.83 -8.31 12.33
N SER A 258 -32.91 -8.90 13.10
CA SER A 258 -31.60 -8.34 13.37
C SER A 258 -30.52 -9.41 13.52
N ALA A 259 -29.32 -9.13 13.09
CA ALA A 259 -28.15 -9.94 13.40
C ALA A 259 -27.31 -9.28 14.51
N PRO A 260 -26.77 -10.06 15.46
CA PRO A 260 -25.99 -9.53 16.56
C PRO A 260 -24.75 -8.75 16.07
N ALA A 261 -24.38 -7.71 16.82
CA ALA A 261 -23.15 -6.99 16.52
C ALA A 261 -21.95 -7.90 16.75
N HIS A 262 -21.01 -7.88 15.81
CA HIS A 262 -19.74 -8.55 16.03
C HIS A 262 -19.01 -7.89 17.20
N ARG A 263 -18.90 -8.59 18.31
CA ARG A 263 -18.01 -8.20 19.41
C ARG A 263 -16.61 -8.66 19.03
N PRO A 264 -15.63 -7.75 18.95
CA PRO A 264 -14.25 -8.19 18.75
C PRO A 264 -13.85 -9.15 19.87
N SER A 265 -13.48 -10.37 19.52
CA SER A 265 -12.91 -11.31 20.49
C SER A 265 -11.57 -10.78 21.02
N ALA A 266 -11.22 -11.17 22.23
CA ALA A 266 -9.89 -10.93 22.75
C ALA A 266 -8.84 -11.51 21.80
N PRO A 267 -7.65 -10.89 21.68
CA PRO A 267 -6.57 -11.48 20.93
C PRO A 267 -6.20 -12.83 21.55
N SER A 268 -6.11 -13.87 20.73
CA SER A 268 -5.81 -15.24 21.19
C SER A 268 -4.43 -15.73 20.74
N VAL A 269 -3.74 -14.94 19.91
CA VAL A 269 -2.43 -15.31 19.36
C VAL A 269 -1.40 -14.34 19.92
N PHE A 270 -0.56 -14.85 20.78
CA PHE A 270 0.61 -14.19 21.34
C PHE A 270 1.85 -15.04 21.05
N ILE A 271 3.02 -14.51 21.24
CA ILE A 271 4.28 -15.27 21.27
C ILE A 271 4.90 -15.11 22.66
N GLU A 272 5.67 -16.10 23.07
CA GLU A 272 6.40 -16.06 24.33
C GLU A 272 7.37 -14.90 24.35
N GLU A 273 7.65 -14.34 25.52
CA GLU A 273 8.49 -13.18 25.70
C GLU A 273 9.91 -13.40 25.16
N ALA A 274 10.49 -14.56 25.42
CA ALA A 274 11.82 -14.91 24.90
C ALA A 274 11.85 -14.94 23.38
N ALA A 275 10.83 -15.52 22.73
CA ALA A 275 10.70 -15.55 21.28
C ALA A 275 10.40 -14.15 20.70
N HIS A 276 9.69 -13.30 21.44
CA HIS A 276 9.46 -11.89 21.06
C HIS A 276 10.75 -11.09 21.05
N LEU A 277 11.53 -11.20 22.11
CA LEU A 277 12.84 -10.53 22.23
C LEU A 277 13.83 -11.04 21.18
N ASP A 278 13.87 -12.34 20.91
CA ASP A 278 14.72 -12.92 19.84
C ASP A 278 14.34 -12.33 18.47
N GLN A 279 13.06 -12.31 18.12
CA GLN A 279 12.61 -11.72 16.85
C GLN A 279 12.93 -10.24 16.76
N LEU A 280 12.80 -9.49 17.85
CA LEU A 280 13.18 -8.09 17.90
C LEU A 280 14.69 -7.91 17.72
N HIS A 281 15.49 -8.72 18.42
CA HIS A 281 16.94 -8.71 18.29
C HIS A 281 17.38 -8.99 16.85
N ARG A 282 16.78 -9.97 16.19
CA ARG A 282 17.02 -10.28 14.76
C ARG A 282 16.64 -9.11 13.87
N CYS A 283 15.50 -8.47 14.09
CA CYS A 283 15.15 -7.25 13.34
C CYS A 283 16.21 -6.14 13.48
N LEU A 284 16.79 -5.99 14.64
CA LEU A 284 17.75 -4.91 14.90
C LEU A 284 19.17 -5.23 14.42
N ASN A 285 19.59 -6.50 14.41
CA ASN A 285 20.99 -6.88 14.25
C ASN A 285 21.29 -7.89 13.12
N ASP A 286 20.30 -8.63 12.58
CA ASP A 286 20.53 -9.68 11.56
C ASP A 286 20.53 -9.07 10.16
N ASP A 287 21.71 -8.83 9.61
CA ASP A 287 21.90 -8.23 8.27
C ASP A 287 21.52 -9.16 7.11
N THR A 288 21.23 -10.43 7.37
CA THR A 288 20.70 -11.37 6.36
C THR A 288 19.24 -11.09 6.01
N ILE A 289 18.52 -10.36 6.86
CA ILE A 289 17.14 -9.92 6.64
C ILE A 289 17.16 -8.57 5.92
N ASP A 290 16.37 -8.43 4.86
CA ASP A 290 16.25 -7.17 4.12
C ASP A 290 15.93 -5.99 5.07
N ILE A 291 16.58 -4.86 4.87
CA ILE A 291 16.48 -3.71 5.76
C ILE A 291 15.06 -3.17 5.93
N ASP A 292 14.22 -3.23 4.89
CA ASP A 292 12.81 -2.82 4.96
C ASP A 292 12.01 -3.76 5.88
N LEU A 293 12.32 -5.06 5.88
CA LEU A 293 11.71 -6.04 6.78
C LEU A 293 12.18 -5.85 8.22
N ARG A 294 13.46 -5.56 8.42
CA ARG A 294 14.04 -5.26 9.73
C ARG A 294 13.37 -4.05 10.37
N ALA A 295 13.38 -2.92 9.66
CA ALA A 295 12.79 -1.67 10.16
C ALA A 295 11.28 -1.80 10.39
N GLY A 296 10.54 -2.36 9.42
CA GLY A 296 9.11 -2.57 9.55
C GLY A 296 8.73 -3.61 10.60
N GLY A 297 9.51 -4.69 10.71
CA GLY A 297 9.36 -5.71 11.74
C GLY A 297 9.56 -5.16 13.14
N ALA A 298 10.65 -4.40 13.37
CA ALA A 298 10.91 -3.76 14.64
C ALA A 298 9.81 -2.80 15.08
N LEU A 299 9.27 -1.98 14.16
CA LEU A 299 8.12 -1.09 14.46
C LEU A 299 6.86 -1.87 14.86
N ILE A 300 6.61 -3.03 14.21
CA ILE A 300 5.47 -3.88 14.56
C ILE A 300 5.67 -4.54 15.93
N LEU A 301 6.86 -5.07 16.20
CA LEU A 301 7.15 -5.79 17.43
C LEU A 301 7.22 -4.85 18.63
N LEU A 302 7.92 -3.73 18.54
CA LEU A 302 8.08 -2.77 19.65
C LEU A 302 6.75 -2.08 19.99
N TYR A 303 6.06 -1.58 18.97
CA TYR A 303 4.95 -0.66 19.21
C TYR A 303 3.57 -1.23 18.85
N GLY A 304 3.51 -2.47 18.40
CA GLY A 304 2.24 -3.09 17.99
C GLY A 304 1.51 -2.37 16.86
N ILE A 305 2.21 -1.57 16.06
CA ILE A 305 1.63 -0.82 14.93
C ILE A 305 1.17 -1.79 13.85
N ASN A 306 -0.01 -1.58 13.28
CA ASN A 306 -0.48 -2.41 12.16
C ASN A 306 0.44 -2.32 10.95
N THR A 307 0.71 -3.45 10.29
CA THR A 307 1.56 -3.52 9.10
C THR A 307 1.17 -2.50 8.03
N SER A 308 -0.12 -2.36 7.73
CA SER A 308 -0.59 -1.38 6.73
C SER A 308 -0.28 0.07 7.12
N ARG A 309 -0.20 0.36 8.41
CA ARG A 309 0.12 1.67 8.93
C ARG A 309 1.62 1.93 8.95
N VAL A 310 2.42 0.92 9.33
CA VAL A 310 3.89 0.99 9.20
C VAL A 310 4.28 1.29 7.76
N LEU A 311 3.70 0.57 6.80
CA LEU A 311 3.99 0.76 5.38
C LEU A 311 3.51 2.10 4.81
N ALA A 312 2.55 2.76 5.46
CA ALA A 312 2.05 4.07 5.09
C ALA A 312 2.83 5.23 5.74
N LEU A 313 3.84 4.94 6.56
CA LEU A 313 4.68 5.98 7.19
C LEU A 313 5.44 6.79 6.15
N ARG A 314 5.58 8.09 6.44
CA ARG A 314 6.24 9.06 5.59
C ARG A 314 7.52 9.59 6.23
N GLN A 315 8.41 10.14 5.41
CA GLN A 315 9.71 10.64 5.88
C GLN A 315 9.56 11.80 6.87
N ASN A 316 8.58 12.68 6.68
CA ASN A 316 8.32 13.81 7.58
C ASN A 316 7.85 13.39 8.99
N GLN A 317 7.38 12.13 9.15
CA GLN A 317 6.99 11.58 10.44
C GLN A 317 8.18 11.11 11.28
N VAL A 318 9.38 11.03 10.68
CA VAL A 318 10.62 10.69 11.39
C VAL A 318 11.53 11.91 11.37
N HIS A 319 11.84 12.45 12.53
CA HIS A 319 12.68 13.64 12.68
C HIS A 319 13.61 13.50 13.87
N THR A 320 14.70 14.24 13.84
CA THR A 320 15.70 14.25 14.91
C THR A 320 15.68 15.60 15.62
N LYS A 321 15.60 15.58 16.94
CA LYS A 321 15.66 16.74 17.81
C LYS A 321 16.61 16.43 18.96
N ASP A 322 17.56 17.30 19.23
CA ASP A 322 18.54 17.19 20.32
C ASP A 322 19.29 15.83 20.34
N GLY A 323 19.62 15.31 19.14
CA GLY A 323 20.32 14.03 18.98
C GLY A 323 19.45 12.78 19.14
N VAL A 324 18.17 12.93 19.50
CA VAL A 324 17.21 11.84 19.61
C VAL A 324 16.28 11.83 18.38
N THR A 325 16.08 10.64 17.79
CA THR A 325 15.16 10.46 16.68
C THR A 325 13.78 10.08 17.19
N TYR A 326 12.77 10.74 16.64
CA TYR A 326 11.38 10.57 17.00
C TYR A 326 10.55 10.08 15.83
N LEU A 327 9.50 9.31 16.12
CA LEU A 327 8.42 8.97 15.20
C LEU A 327 7.13 9.64 15.65
N THR A 328 6.53 10.46 14.80
CA THR A 328 5.24 11.13 15.04
C THR A 328 4.13 10.43 14.26
N LEU A 329 3.20 9.79 14.96
CA LEU A 329 2.08 9.10 14.29
C LEU A 329 0.85 10.01 14.10
N ARG A 330 0.66 11.00 14.97
CA ARG A 330 -0.38 12.03 14.89
C ARG A 330 0.16 13.35 15.45
N ASP A 331 0.05 13.58 16.75
CA ASP A 331 0.38 14.85 17.39
C ASP A 331 1.51 14.71 18.45
N HIS A 332 1.90 13.47 18.79
CA HIS A 332 2.87 13.18 19.85
C HIS A 332 4.09 12.45 19.29
N ASP A 333 5.24 12.91 19.70
CA ASP A 333 6.54 12.36 19.35
C ASP A 333 6.86 11.14 20.23
N MET A 334 7.24 10.06 19.58
CA MET A 334 7.68 8.82 20.22
C MET A 334 9.18 8.66 19.96
N ALA A 335 9.99 8.69 21.00
CA ALA A 335 11.42 8.47 20.89
C ALA A 335 11.71 7.05 20.36
N LEU A 336 12.58 6.96 19.37
CA LEU A 336 13.01 5.69 18.80
C LEU A 336 14.31 5.21 19.42
N PRO A 337 14.46 3.90 19.69
CA PRO A 337 15.75 3.32 20.03
C PRO A 337 16.81 3.64 18.96
N PRO A 338 18.07 3.93 19.33
CA PRO A 338 19.11 4.33 18.37
C PRO A 338 19.27 3.37 17.19
N LYS A 339 19.27 2.06 17.44
CA LYS A 339 19.37 1.04 16.39
C LYS A 339 18.20 1.07 15.39
N LEU A 340 16.98 1.32 15.85
CA LEU A 340 15.82 1.46 14.98
C LEU A 340 15.88 2.77 14.17
N ALA A 341 16.35 3.86 14.78
CA ALA A 341 16.58 5.12 14.10
C ALA A 341 17.61 4.96 12.97
N GLU A 342 18.72 4.25 13.21
CA GLU A 342 19.72 3.91 12.20
C GLU A 342 19.11 3.10 11.03
N LEU A 343 18.31 2.07 11.32
CA LEU A 343 17.63 1.28 10.29
C LEU A 343 16.69 2.13 9.43
N LEU A 344 15.93 3.03 10.04
CA LEU A 344 15.03 3.92 9.31
C LEU A 344 15.80 4.92 8.42
N ALA A 345 16.93 5.43 8.89
CA ALA A 345 17.80 6.31 8.13
C ALA A 345 18.45 5.63 6.92
N GLN A 346 18.74 4.32 7.04
CA GLN A 346 19.32 3.49 5.98
C GLN A 346 18.30 2.96 4.98
N LEU A 347 16.99 3.13 5.22
CA LEU A 347 15.98 2.67 4.26
C LEU A 347 16.26 3.24 2.87
N PRO A 348 16.20 2.40 1.81
CA PRO A 348 16.51 2.85 0.46
C PRO A 348 15.61 4.01 0.09
N ARG A 349 16.21 5.15 -0.14
CA ARG A 349 15.51 6.23 -0.83
C ARG A 349 15.17 5.72 -2.22
N PRO A 350 13.96 5.94 -2.73
CA PRO A 350 13.60 5.49 -4.07
C PRO A 350 14.61 6.08 -5.06
N THR A 351 15.58 5.27 -5.43
CA THR A 351 16.70 5.68 -6.27
C THR A 351 16.44 5.30 -7.71
N ARG A 352 16.70 6.26 -8.59
CA ARG A 352 17.28 6.18 -9.96
C ARG A 352 16.67 5.23 -11.01
N ARG A 353 15.83 4.24 -10.70
CA ARG A 353 15.31 3.28 -11.68
C ARG A 353 13.79 3.35 -11.92
N SER A 354 13.13 4.34 -11.38
CA SER A 354 11.71 4.55 -11.67
C SER A 354 11.58 5.29 -13.01
N THR A 355 10.85 4.71 -13.97
CA THR A 355 10.39 5.40 -15.17
C THR A 355 9.32 6.43 -14.85
N LEU A 356 8.81 6.42 -13.61
CA LEU A 356 7.80 7.38 -13.18
C LEU A 356 8.44 8.73 -12.83
N PRO A 357 7.79 9.83 -13.17
CA PRO A 357 8.14 11.16 -12.66
C PRO A 357 8.22 11.18 -11.13
N GLU A 358 8.93 12.15 -10.58
CA GLU A 358 8.98 12.32 -9.13
C GLU A 358 7.59 12.40 -8.51
N PRO A 359 7.44 11.99 -7.22
CA PRO A 359 6.16 12.08 -6.53
C PRO A 359 5.58 13.49 -6.57
N LEU A 360 4.27 13.61 -6.72
CA LEU A 360 3.55 14.89 -6.67
C LEU A 360 3.69 15.59 -5.31
N THR A 361 4.01 14.84 -4.26
CA THR A 361 4.22 15.37 -2.91
C THR A 361 5.69 15.26 -2.51
N PRO A 362 6.28 16.30 -1.92
CA PRO A 362 7.67 16.25 -1.42
C PRO A 362 7.85 15.25 -0.28
N ASP A 363 6.76 14.89 0.39
CA ASP A 363 6.74 13.97 1.52
C ASP A 363 6.64 12.52 1.06
N ARG A 364 7.76 11.81 1.12
CA ARG A 364 7.94 10.46 0.59
C ARG A 364 7.58 9.39 1.61
N LEU A 365 7.08 8.24 1.13
CA LEU A 365 6.89 7.06 1.96
C LEU A 365 8.25 6.50 2.44
N LEU A 366 8.30 6.00 3.67
CA LEU A 366 9.45 5.24 4.19
C LEU A 366 9.55 3.86 3.53
N PHE A 367 8.41 3.25 3.21
CA PHE A 367 8.30 1.93 2.58
C PHE A 367 7.59 2.05 1.22
N PRO A 368 8.23 2.70 0.22
CA PRO A 368 7.62 2.86 -1.09
C PRO A 368 7.47 1.52 -1.78
N GLY A 369 6.33 1.31 -2.40
CA GLY A 369 6.06 0.17 -3.25
C GLY A 369 6.71 0.33 -4.63
N ARG A 370 6.18 -0.41 -5.60
CA ARG A 370 6.63 -0.30 -7.00
C ARG A 370 6.41 1.10 -7.58
N THR A 371 5.38 1.79 -7.09
CA THR A 371 5.12 3.19 -7.37
C THR A 371 5.44 4.02 -6.13
N PRO A 372 6.24 5.09 -6.23
CA PRO A 372 6.75 5.84 -5.08
C PRO A 372 5.67 6.39 -4.12
N ASP A 373 4.47 6.71 -4.63
CA ASP A 373 3.37 7.25 -3.79
C ASP A 373 2.45 6.18 -3.21
N ARG A 374 2.70 4.92 -3.54
CA ARG A 374 1.95 3.80 -2.97
C ARG A 374 2.86 2.96 -2.08
N PRO A 375 2.42 2.64 -0.87
CA PRO A 375 3.19 1.77 0.00
C PRO A 375 3.31 0.36 -0.59
N VAL A 376 4.30 -0.39 -0.12
CA VAL A 376 4.40 -1.83 -0.36
C VAL A 376 3.08 -2.51 0.00
N ASP A 377 2.66 -3.52 -0.77
CA ASP A 377 1.46 -4.30 -0.45
C ASP A 377 1.63 -5.03 0.89
N SER A 378 0.74 -4.75 1.82
CA SER A 378 0.81 -5.28 3.18
C SER A 378 0.75 -6.82 3.24
N GLY A 379 0.02 -7.45 2.31
CA GLY A 379 -0.03 -8.91 2.20
C GLY A 379 1.29 -9.50 1.72
N GLY A 380 1.91 -8.89 0.72
CA GLY A 380 3.23 -9.26 0.21
C GLY A 380 4.33 -9.06 1.27
N PHE A 381 4.29 -7.92 1.95
CA PHE A 381 5.22 -7.62 3.04
C PHE A 381 5.10 -8.62 4.20
N GLY A 382 3.88 -8.92 4.65
CA GLY A 382 3.64 -9.93 5.69
C GLY A 382 4.12 -11.33 5.30
N LYS A 383 3.98 -11.73 4.02
CA LYS A 383 4.54 -12.99 3.52
C LYS A 383 6.08 -13.01 3.57
N ARG A 384 6.74 -11.89 3.22
CA ARG A 384 8.20 -11.79 3.31
C ARG A 384 8.67 -11.88 4.76
N LEU A 385 8.05 -11.14 5.68
CA LEU A 385 8.35 -11.23 7.13
C LEU A 385 8.21 -12.67 7.65
N LYS A 386 7.11 -13.36 7.26
CA LYS A 386 6.94 -14.76 7.65
C LYS A 386 8.04 -15.68 7.12
N ARG A 387 8.51 -15.48 5.87
CA ARG A 387 9.64 -16.25 5.30
C ARG A 387 10.96 -15.99 6.03
N SER A 388 11.14 -14.80 6.56
CA SER A 388 12.28 -14.47 7.43
C SER A 388 12.09 -14.94 8.90
N GLY A 389 11.08 -15.75 9.18
CA GLY A 389 10.83 -16.31 10.52
C GLY A 389 10.20 -15.34 11.52
N LEU A 390 9.62 -14.23 11.06
CA LEU A 390 8.99 -13.23 11.94
C LEU A 390 7.48 -13.46 12.05
N THR A 391 6.98 -13.59 13.27
CA THR A 391 5.57 -13.86 13.57
C THR A 391 4.78 -12.57 13.78
N ILE A 392 4.20 -12.03 12.73
CA ILE A 392 3.62 -10.69 12.73
C ILE A 392 2.44 -10.53 13.69
N ARG A 393 1.44 -11.41 13.60
CA ARG A 393 0.20 -11.26 14.38
C ARG A 393 0.44 -11.45 15.87
N GLY A 394 1.15 -12.52 16.23
CA GLY A 394 1.51 -12.80 17.62
C GLY A 394 2.42 -11.74 18.19
N GLY A 395 3.53 -11.43 17.50
CA GLY A 395 4.50 -10.41 17.95
C GLY A 395 3.89 -9.03 18.10
N ARG A 396 3.02 -8.61 17.15
CA ARG A 396 2.27 -7.36 17.28
C ARG A 396 1.39 -7.34 18.54
N ASN A 397 0.67 -8.42 18.80
CA ASN A 397 -0.21 -8.50 19.98
C ASN A 397 0.62 -8.49 21.28
N THR A 398 1.74 -9.23 21.32
CA THR A 398 2.66 -9.25 22.47
C THR A 398 3.24 -7.85 22.73
N GLY A 399 3.74 -7.14 21.70
CA GLY A 399 4.25 -5.78 21.86
C GLY A 399 3.17 -4.79 22.32
N LEU A 400 1.95 -4.89 21.78
CA LEU A 400 0.88 -3.98 22.15
C LEU A 400 0.33 -4.24 23.56
N ILE A 401 0.27 -5.50 24.02
CA ILE A 401 -0.16 -5.82 25.37
C ILE A 401 0.90 -5.40 26.40
N GLY A 402 2.20 -5.54 26.08
CA GLY A 402 3.28 -5.02 26.91
C GLY A 402 3.16 -3.51 27.14
N LEU A 403 3.01 -2.74 26.06
CA LEU A 403 2.79 -1.29 26.16
C LEU A 403 1.50 -0.94 26.92
N ALA A 404 0.43 -1.71 26.75
CA ALA A 404 -0.84 -1.48 27.42
C ALA A 404 -0.81 -1.84 28.93
N ALA A 405 0.16 -2.64 29.36
CA ALA A 405 0.43 -2.93 30.76
C ALA A 405 1.14 -1.76 31.46
N GLU A 406 2.01 -1.07 30.74
CA GLU A 406 2.85 -0.01 31.29
C GLU A 406 2.24 1.40 31.16
N LEU A 407 1.45 1.65 30.08
CA LEU A 407 0.95 2.96 29.75
C LEU A 407 -0.56 3.10 30.05
N PRO A 408 -0.99 4.27 30.57
CA PRO A 408 -2.40 4.59 30.63
C PRO A 408 -3.06 4.56 29.25
N ALA A 409 -4.33 4.14 29.16
CA ALA A 409 -5.03 3.99 27.90
C ALA A 409 -5.07 5.30 27.06
N ALA A 410 -5.16 6.46 27.70
CA ALA A 410 -5.12 7.76 27.01
C ALA A 410 -3.75 7.98 26.35
N VAL A 411 -2.66 7.76 27.08
CA VAL A 411 -1.29 7.90 26.55
C VAL A 411 -1.04 6.90 25.40
N LEU A 412 -1.49 5.65 25.58
CA LEU A 412 -1.39 4.63 24.53
C LEU A 412 -2.17 5.03 23.26
N ALA A 413 -3.36 5.62 23.44
CA ALA A 413 -4.20 6.10 22.32
C ALA A 413 -3.49 7.20 21.53
N ASP A 414 -2.92 8.16 22.22
CA ASP A 414 -2.25 9.31 21.62
C ASP A 414 -0.94 8.91 20.97
N LEU A 415 -0.10 8.18 21.68
CA LEU A 415 1.23 7.76 21.21
C LEU A 415 1.14 6.88 19.94
N LEU A 416 0.26 5.88 19.95
CA LEU A 416 0.05 4.99 18.82
C LEU A 416 -0.99 5.50 17.83
N ALA A 417 -1.60 6.66 18.09
CA ALA A 417 -2.70 7.26 17.34
C ALA A 417 -3.80 6.22 17.03
N ILE A 418 -4.20 5.44 18.01
CA ILE A 418 -5.33 4.52 17.97
C ILE A 418 -6.56 5.16 18.67
N ASP A 419 -7.73 4.62 18.39
CA ASP A 419 -8.95 5.08 19.07
C ASP A 419 -8.92 4.73 20.56
N ILE A 420 -9.39 5.65 21.40
CA ILE A 420 -9.40 5.50 22.86
C ILE A 420 -10.12 4.22 23.32
N VAL A 421 -11.22 3.85 22.65
CA VAL A 421 -11.95 2.61 22.95
C VAL A 421 -11.09 1.39 22.69
N THR A 422 -10.26 1.44 21.63
CA THR A 422 -9.30 0.39 21.32
C THR A 422 -8.18 0.33 22.37
N ALA A 423 -7.61 1.46 22.77
CA ALA A 423 -6.59 1.53 23.81
C ALA A 423 -7.11 1.03 25.17
N THR A 424 -8.31 1.46 25.58
CA THR A 424 -8.97 0.99 26.82
C THR A 424 -9.20 -0.52 26.80
N ARG A 425 -9.56 -1.08 25.64
CA ARG A 425 -9.73 -2.52 25.48
C ARG A 425 -8.41 -3.28 25.66
N TRP A 426 -7.32 -2.80 25.09
CA TRP A 426 -6.00 -3.39 25.29
C TRP A 426 -5.51 -3.28 26.72
N ALA A 427 -5.70 -2.15 27.38
CA ALA A 427 -5.43 -1.99 28.81
C ALA A 427 -6.27 -2.96 29.67
N GLY A 428 -7.53 -3.22 29.26
CA GLY A 428 -8.38 -4.21 29.91
C GLY A 428 -7.88 -5.66 29.74
N TYR A 429 -7.29 -5.98 28.58
CA TYR A 429 -6.68 -7.29 28.37
C TYR A 429 -5.41 -7.45 29.23
N ALA A 430 -4.54 -6.47 29.26
CA ALA A 430 -3.33 -6.49 30.10
C ALA A 430 -3.64 -6.67 31.60
N LYS A 431 -4.71 -6.01 32.08
CA LYS A 431 -5.15 -6.18 33.49
C LYS A 431 -5.71 -7.58 33.81
N ARG A 432 -6.38 -8.24 32.85
CA ARG A 432 -6.87 -9.60 33.03
C ARG A 432 -5.74 -10.62 33.14
N ASP A 433 -4.71 -10.48 32.29
CA ASP A 433 -3.53 -11.35 32.41
C ASP A 433 -2.84 -11.22 33.79
N TRP A 434 -2.78 -10.02 34.36
CA TRP A 434 -2.29 -9.81 35.72
C TRP A 434 -3.17 -10.49 36.78
N ASN A 435 -4.49 -10.39 36.65
CA ASN A 435 -5.41 -11.02 37.61
C ASN A 435 -5.33 -12.55 37.53
N ASP A 436 -5.23 -13.12 36.33
CA ASP A 436 -5.07 -14.56 36.12
C ASP A 436 -3.72 -15.06 36.67
N TYR A 437 -2.63 -14.30 36.47
CA TYR A 437 -1.32 -14.56 37.06
C TYR A 437 -1.36 -14.51 38.59
N LEU A 438 -1.98 -13.49 39.19
CA LEU A 438 -2.10 -13.36 40.63
C LEU A 438 -2.97 -14.49 41.22
N ALA A 439 -4.05 -14.87 40.53
CA ALA A 439 -4.91 -15.98 40.94
C ALA A 439 -4.12 -17.32 40.93
N ALA A 440 -3.36 -17.59 39.87
CA ALA A 440 -2.50 -18.76 39.77
C ALA A 440 -1.45 -18.79 40.88
N ARG A 441 -0.79 -17.65 41.15
CA ARG A 441 0.22 -17.53 42.22
C ARG A 441 -0.39 -17.67 43.62
N HIS A 442 -1.59 -17.20 43.84
CA HIS A 442 -2.33 -17.45 45.10
C HIS A 442 -2.72 -18.93 45.27
N ALA A 443 -3.14 -19.59 44.19
CA ALA A 443 -3.42 -21.04 44.23
C ALA A 443 -2.18 -21.87 44.56
N ASP A 444 -1.02 -21.55 43.95
CA ASP A 444 0.26 -22.20 44.23
C ASP A 444 0.74 -21.99 45.68
N SER A 445 0.53 -20.78 46.22
CA SER A 445 0.89 -20.44 47.61
C SER A 445 -0.05 -21.07 48.64
N ALA A 446 -1.32 -21.28 48.29
CA ALA A 446 -2.28 -22.01 49.12
C ALA A 446 -2.02 -23.51 49.13
N GLY A 447 -1.64 -24.10 47.97
CA GLY A 447 -1.23 -25.50 47.88
C GLY A 447 0.03 -25.83 48.69
N LYS A 448 1.01 -24.93 48.77
CA LYS A 448 2.21 -25.11 49.59
C LYS A 448 1.99 -25.00 51.11
N ARG A 449 0.89 -24.40 51.57
CA ARG A 449 0.52 -24.31 53.01
C ARG A 449 -0.26 -25.52 53.50
N GLN A 450 -0.79 -26.36 52.63
CA GLN A 450 -1.51 -27.57 53.00
C GLN A 450 -0.62 -28.83 53.03
N THR A 451 0.65 -28.70 52.69
CA THR A 451 1.63 -29.79 52.65
C THR A 451 2.71 -29.66 53.75
N LEU A 452 2.53 -28.82 54.73
CA LEU A 452 3.30 -28.70 55.99
C LEU A 452 2.37 -28.98 57.17
#